data_47d7adf1bbcfcf2478eca322d58713d4
#
_entry.id   47d7adf1bbcfcf2478eca322d58713d4
#
_cell.length_a   1.000
_cell.length_b   1.000
_cell.length_c   1.000
_cell.angle_alpha   90.00
_cell.angle_beta   90.00
_cell.angle_gamma   90.00
#
_symmetry.space_group_name_H-M   'P 1'
#
loop_
_entity.id
_entity.type
_entity.pdbx_description
1 polymer ?
#
loop_
_entity_poly.entity_id
_entity_poly.type
_entity_poly.pdbx_seq_one_letter_code
_entity_poly.pdbx_strand_id
1 'polypeptide(L)'
;FIRRDLEGSDEDTRRRGATNFLRKLMEQFEKLVTDIVMRYVNHFLAEYAKDREANWKAKDTAVHLFSSIAAKGVATSAKGVLGVNPNVNVIDFFQNHVAEDLTDSNAQPLLKVDAIKYLYIFRSILSPVQWQAAFPLLVQHLNSSFYVVYTYAAIAVDRALYLTDDQKQPTIPRDSIVPLSKDLLQHLFTLITKDTKPEKVQENEFLIKCVMRVLIVLRDGVVPIMDMVLMNLVNITKVIRHNPSNPGFCYYHFECLGALIRFAGPTQPERVEAGLFPPLTEILGADVEEFRPYIFQLLAAMIETNPSPTLSPSFQQLVAPVLNPVLWESKGNVPALARCLCNIIPKASTEITAANQTEAVLIIFQKLVSLKVYETYAMDLVEMVVTSFPPAALESYWPTILQLMFTRLSNSKTEAFTLRFIRFYHLVSAHTEKGLGADFFISVADRVQANVFTPIYTQIILPDTQKLVRPADRKTAVVSLTRTLASSQAFVERYAKRGWTITCQALLLLLVNPPVPQTGGDDTAVIEDRDVDDLSFGAAFTQLNTCRPVAPADPWPEVTDVRVWVGRELRAADERSGGRIGRFVGEKLGEEERGVLRGVMGAA
;
A
#
# COMPACT_ATOMS: atom_id res chain seq x y z
N PHE A 1 28.95 -9.56 -7.08
CA PHE A 1 29.14 -10.70 -6.18
C PHE A 1 27.97 -10.85 -5.22
N ILE A 2 27.63 -9.83 -4.42
CA ILE A 2 26.60 -9.93 -3.38
C ILE A 2 25.23 -10.31 -3.95
N ARG A 3 24.76 -9.67 -5.02
CA ARG A 3 23.48 -10.00 -5.68
C ARG A 3 23.37 -11.45 -6.12
N ARG A 4 24.49 -12.05 -6.59
CA ARG A 4 24.54 -13.47 -7.01
C ARG A 4 24.54 -14.45 -5.85
N ASP A 5 24.94 -13.99 -4.69
CA ASP A 5 25.06 -14.82 -3.47
C ASP A 5 23.79 -14.78 -2.60
N LEU A 6 22.85 -13.86 -2.90
CA LEU A 6 21.60 -13.74 -2.14
C LEU A 6 20.63 -14.88 -2.42
N GLU A 7 19.79 -15.19 -1.43
CA GLU A 7 18.69 -16.13 -1.56
C GLU A 7 17.73 -15.73 -2.67
N GLY A 8 17.32 -16.69 -3.49
CA GLY A 8 16.35 -16.44 -4.57
C GLY A 8 16.96 -15.92 -5.87
N SER A 9 18.28 -15.61 -5.95
CA SER A 9 18.87 -15.27 -7.24
C SER A 9 18.88 -16.51 -8.16
N ASP A 10 18.44 -16.37 -9.41
CA ASP A 10 18.41 -17.46 -10.41
C ASP A 10 19.77 -17.76 -11.03
N GLU A 11 20.84 -17.11 -10.55
CA GLU A 11 22.15 -17.27 -11.14
C GLU A 11 22.87 -18.55 -10.71
N ASP A 12 23.29 -19.35 -11.68
CA ASP A 12 24.07 -20.56 -11.47
C ASP A 12 25.52 -20.24 -11.06
N THR A 13 25.82 -20.49 -9.79
CA THR A 13 27.19 -20.47 -9.27
C THR A 13 27.64 -21.88 -8.91
N ARG A 14 28.98 -22.14 -8.95
CA ARG A 14 29.52 -23.44 -8.52
C ARG A 14 29.12 -23.81 -7.09
N ARG A 15 29.08 -22.81 -6.20
CA ARG A 15 28.67 -22.98 -4.81
C ARG A 15 27.20 -23.39 -4.69
N ARG A 16 26.33 -22.74 -5.47
CA ARG A 16 24.91 -23.11 -5.53
C ARG A 16 24.69 -24.47 -6.16
N GLY A 17 25.39 -24.79 -7.26
CA GLY A 17 25.33 -26.11 -7.89
C GLY A 17 25.70 -27.22 -6.92
N ALA A 18 26.78 -27.04 -6.11
CA ALA A 18 27.16 -27.97 -5.07
C ALA A 18 26.11 -28.10 -3.96
N THR A 19 25.54 -26.99 -3.50
CA THR A 19 24.44 -26.99 -2.52
C THR A 19 23.21 -27.73 -3.04
N ASN A 20 22.80 -27.46 -4.27
CA ASN A 20 21.63 -28.10 -4.89
C ASN A 20 21.88 -29.62 -5.07
N PHE A 21 23.08 -30.00 -5.45
CA PHE A 21 23.45 -31.41 -5.55
C PHE A 21 23.34 -32.12 -4.19
N LEU A 22 23.89 -31.53 -3.11
CA LEU A 22 23.77 -32.08 -1.76
C LEU A 22 22.30 -32.18 -1.32
N ARG A 23 21.50 -31.15 -1.57
CA ARG A 23 20.07 -31.18 -1.25
C ARG A 23 19.32 -32.28 -1.98
N LYS A 24 19.62 -32.53 -3.26
CA LYS A 24 19.03 -33.64 -4.02
C LYS A 24 19.43 -35.00 -3.47
N LEU A 25 20.68 -35.18 -3.06
CA LEU A 25 21.11 -36.41 -2.38
C LEU A 25 20.41 -36.59 -1.03
N MET A 26 20.21 -35.52 -0.28
CA MET A 26 19.51 -35.54 1.00
C MET A 26 18.04 -35.92 0.89
N GLU A 27 17.36 -35.61 -0.22
CA GLU A 27 15.97 -36.03 -0.45
C GLU A 27 15.80 -37.56 -0.39
N GLN A 28 16.85 -38.34 -0.73
CA GLN A 28 16.82 -39.79 -0.78
C GLN A 28 17.63 -40.45 0.36
N PHE A 29 18.72 -39.83 0.79
CA PHE A 29 19.70 -40.40 1.69
C PHE A 29 20.06 -39.47 2.85
N GLU A 30 19.05 -38.80 3.43
CA GLU A 30 19.23 -37.71 4.39
C GLU A 30 20.29 -38.03 5.48
N LYS A 31 20.08 -39.11 6.22
CA LYS A 31 20.98 -39.49 7.33
C LYS A 31 22.41 -39.81 6.85
N LEU A 32 22.54 -40.61 5.79
CA LEU A 32 23.86 -41.01 5.26
C LEU A 32 24.64 -39.78 4.76
N VAL A 33 24.01 -38.90 4.01
CA VAL A 33 24.66 -37.68 3.50
C VAL A 33 25.02 -36.75 4.65
N THR A 34 24.14 -36.58 5.63
CA THR A 34 24.42 -35.79 6.83
C THR A 34 25.63 -36.31 7.57
N ASP A 35 25.70 -37.62 7.83
CA ASP A 35 26.83 -38.25 8.55
C ASP A 35 28.16 -38.11 7.79
N ILE A 36 28.13 -38.20 6.47
CA ILE A 36 29.31 -38.00 5.63
C ILE A 36 29.76 -36.55 5.63
N VAL A 37 28.85 -35.62 5.38
CA VAL A 37 29.17 -34.19 5.31
C VAL A 37 29.66 -33.68 6.67
N MET A 38 29.04 -34.11 7.78
CA MET A 38 29.46 -33.71 9.12
C MET A 38 30.90 -34.17 9.43
N ARG A 39 31.37 -35.31 8.89
CA ARG A 39 32.79 -35.69 9.01
C ARG A 39 33.71 -34.69 8.31
N TYR A 40 33.32 -34.19 7.13
CA TYR A 40 34.09 -33.14 6.44
C TYR A 40 34.01 -31.81 7.17
N VAL A 41 32.84 -31.42 7.69
CA VAL A 41 32.68 -30.21 8.52
C VAL A 41 33.65 -30.26 9.71
N ASN A 42 33.65 -31.36 10.47
CA ASN A 42 34.55 -31.54 11.62
C ASN A 42 36.04 -31.54 11.22
N HIS A 43 36.37 -32.15 10.07
CA HIS A 43 37.72 -32.12 9.53
C HIS A 43 38.18 -30.69 9.23
N PHE A 44 37.37 -29.89 8.52
CA PHE A 44 37.71 -28.51 8.17
C PHE A 44 37.76 -27.60 9.40
N LEU A 45 36.91 -27.81 10.41
CA LEU A 45 37.00 -27.11 11.68
C LEU A 45 38.30 -27.45 12.44
N ALA A 46 38.70 -28.70 12.42
CA ALA A 46 39.98 -29.14 13.01
C ALA A 46 41.20 -28.56 12.26
N GLU A 47 41.14 -28.44 10.93
CA GLU A 47 42.19 -27.76 10.15
C GLU A 47 42.24 -26.26 10.49
N TYR A 48 41.11 -25.60 10.62
CA TYR A 48 41.05 -24.20 11.07
C TYR A 48 41.67 -24.00 12.45
N ALA A 49 41.40 -24.91 13.37
CA ALA A 49 41.93 -24.84 14.75
C ALA A 49 43.46 -24.94 14.84
N LYS A 50 44.14 -25.52 13.84
CA LYS A 50 45.61 -25.60 13.79
C LYS A 50 46.28 -24.27 13.57
N ASP A 51 45.70 -23.45 12.69
CA ASP A 51 46.15 -22.09 12.39
C ASP A 51 44.98 -21.30 11.86
N ARG A 52 44.38 -20.48 12.72
CA ARG A 52 43.16 -19.74 12.42
C ARG A 52 43.36 -18.70 11.32
N GLU A 53 44.52 -18.10 11.24
CA GLU A 53 44.82 -17.04 10.26
C GLU A 53 45.09 -17.64 8.88
N ALA A 54 45.91 -18.65 8.78
CA ALA A 54 46.25 -19.28 7.50
C ALA A 54 45.07 -20.12 6.95
N ASN A 55 44.32 -20.80 7.81
CA ASN A 55 43.29 -21.79 7.45
C ASN A 55 41.86 -21.26 7.51
N TRP A 56 41.65 -19.92 7.41
CA TRP A 56 40.29 -19.32 7.45
C TRP A 56 39.35 -19.91 6.38
N LYS A 57 39.88 -20.30 5.20
CA LYS A 57 39.10 -20.93 4.12
C LYS A 57 38.51 -22.29 4.51
N ALA A 58 39.18 -23.02 5.41
CA ALA A 58 38.66 -24.26 5.94
C ALA A 58 37.38 -24.00 6.77
N LYS A 59 37.38 -22.96 7.61
CA LYS A 59 36.18 -22.57 8.37
C LYS A 59 35.05 -22.09 7.45
N ASP A 60 35.31 -21.22 6.44
CA ASP A 60 34.32 -20.81 5.41
C ASP A 60 33.68 -22.05 4.76
N THR A 61 34.52 -23.05 4.39
CA THR A 61 34.03 -24.31 3.80
C THR A 61 33.16 -25.09 4.78
N ALA A 62 33.56 -25.19 6.04
CA ALA A 62 32.79 -25.89 7.07
C ALA A 62 31.43 -25.28 7.30
N VAL A 63 31.36 -23.96 7.46
CA VAL A 63 30.12 -23.23 7.68
C VAL A 63 29.18 -23.37 6.48
N HIS A 64 29.74 -23.30 5.27
CA HIS A 64 28.95 -23.46 4.04
C HIS A 64 28.38 -24.87 3.87
N LEU A 65 29.23 -25.92 4.10
CA LEU A 65 28.80 -27.32 4.05
C LEU A 65 27.70 -27.59 5.09
N PHE A 66 27.91 -27.14 6.33
CA PHE A 66 26.91 -27.29 7.39
C PHE A 66 25.58 -26.60 6.98
N SER A 67 25.62 -25.36 6.55
CA SER A 67 24.41 -24.62 6.11
C SER A 67 23.70 -25.34 4.97
N SER A 68 24.45 -25.95 4.04
CA SER A 68 23.89 -26.67 2.89
C SER A 68 23.09 -27.92 3.27
N ILE A 69 23.51 -28.67 4.34
CA ILE A 69 22.80 -29.84 4.83
C ILE A 69 21.79 -29.53 5.94
N ALA A 70 21.94 -28.40 6.62
CA ALA A 70 21.02 -27.97 7.68
C ALA A 70 19.70 -27.42 7.15
N ALA A 71 19.73 -26.74 6.01
CA ALA A 71 18.56 -26.11 5.41
C ALA A 71 17.74 -27.12 4.59
N LYS A 72 16.45 -27.29 4.94
CA LYS A 72 15.47 -28.04 4.16
C LYS A 72 14.60 -27.12 3.33
N GLY A 73 14.39 -27.50 2.05
CA GLY A 73 13.56 -26.75 1.13
C GLY A 73 14.22 -25.47 0.61
N VAL A 74 13.43 -24.67 -0.09
CA VAL A 74 13.88 -23.39 -0.65
C VAL A 74 13.75 -22.31 0.43
N ALA A 75 14.83 -21.59 0.67
CA ALA A 75 14.77 -20.41 1.53
C ALA A 75 13.95 -19.30 0.84
N THR A 76 13.03 -18.70 1.58
CA THR A 76 12.20 -17.59 1.08
C THR A 76 12.80 -16.26 1.50
N SER A 77 12.60 -15.22 0.66
CA SER A 77 13.03 -13.86 0.98
C SER A 77 12.38 -13.34 2.26
N ALA A 78 11.15 -13.75 2.56
CA ALA A 78 10.41 -13.33 3.75
C ALA A 78 10.89 -14.02 5.05
N LYS A 79 11.02 -15.35 5.07
CA LYS A 79 11.25 -16.11 6.31
C LYS A 79 12.61 -16.80 6.40
N GLY A 80 13.40 -16.83 5.32
CA GLY A 80 14.60 -17.65 5.26
C GLY A 80 14.27 -19.13 5.16
N VAL A 81 15.06 -19.97 5.81
CA VAL A 81 14.85 -21.43 5.85
C VAL A 81 13.70 -21.77 6.78
N LEU A 82 12.68 -22.46 6.26
CA LEU A 82 11.48 -22.85 7.02
C LEU A 82 11.64 -24.23 7.70
N GLY A 83 12.45 -25.09 7.13
CA GLY A 83 12.67 -26.43 7.64
C GLY A 83 14.15 -26.71 7.91
N VAL A 84 14.43 -27.40 9.00
CA VAL A 84 15.78 -27.78 9.39
C VAL A 84 15.90 -29.29 9.39
N ASN A 85 17.10 -29.79 8.99
CA ASN A 85 17.45 -31.18 9.08
C ASN A 85 17.47 -31.62 10.57
N PRO A 86 16.65 -32.61 10.97
CA PRO A 86 16.55 -33.03 12.37
C PRO A 86 17.82 -33.72 12.90
N ASN A 87 18.75 -34.10 12.01
CA ASN A 87 19.99 -34.79 12.40
C ASN A 87 21.11 -33.81 12.76
N VAL A 88 20.89 -32.48 12.70
CA VAL A 88 21.86 -31.44 13.08
C VAL A 88 21.20 -30.37 13.94
N ASN A 89 21.98 -29.75 14.83
CA ASN A 89 21.52 -28.65 15.65
C ASN A 89 22.12 -27.32 15.16
N VAL A 90 21.30 -26.52 14.54
CA VAL A 90 21.67 -25.20 13.97
C VAL A 90 22.11 -24.22 15.06
N ILE A 91 21.45 -24.24 16.21
CA ILE A 91 21.77 -23.31 17.31
C ILE A 91 23.10 -23.68 17.97
N ASP A 92 23.30 -24.96 18.26
CA ASP A 92 24.57 -25.43 18.86
C ASP A 92 25.75 -25.17 17.92
N PHE A 93 25.58 -25.41 16.62
CA PHE A 93 26.63 -25.14 15.64
C PHE A 93 26.97 -23.64 15.59
N PHE A 94 25.96 -22.77 15.61
CA PHE A 94 26.16 -21.33 15.68
C PHE A 94 26.96 -20.94 16.92
N GLN A 95 26.52 -21.37 18.09
CA GLN A 95 27.16 -21.02 19.36
C GLN A 95 28.62 -21.50 19.47
N ASN A 96 28.88 -22.70 19.01
CA ASN A 96 30.21 -23.33 19.18
C ASN A 96 31.22 -22.96 18.09
N HIS A 97 30.75 -22.59 16.88
CA HIS A 97 31.65 -22.45 15.73
C HIS A 97 31.52 -21.17 14.94
N VAL A 98 30.41 -20.41 15.10
CA VAL A 98 30.10 -19.25 14.24
C VAL A 98 30.04 -17.95 15.04
N ALA A 99 29.43 -17.95 16.23
CA ALA A 99 29.17 -16.73 17.01
C ALA A 99 30.42 -15.93 17.37
N GLU A 100 31.57 -16.62 17.56
CA GLU A 100 32.88 -15.99 17.85
C GLU A 100 33.25 -14.97 16.75
N ASP A 101 32.99 -15.29 15.47
CA ASP A 101 33.35 -14.42 14.35
C ASP A 101 32.59 -13.07 14.32
N LEU A 102 31.44 -12.99 14.99
CA LEU A 102 30.73 -11.75 15.15
C LEU A 102 31.35 -10.79 16.18
N THR A 103 32.10 -11.34 17.13
CA THR A 103 32.65 -10.54 18.25
C THR A 103 34.15 -10.36 18.16
N ASP A 104 34.88 -11.28 17.50
CA ASP A 104 36.32 -11.18 17.32
C ASP A 104 36.69 -10.07 16.31
N SER A 105 37.38 -9.03 16.82
CA SER A 105 37.89 -7.93 15.99
C SER A 105 38.86 -8.40 14.90
N ASN A 106 39.60 -9.45 15.14
CA ASN A 106 40.65 -10.00 14.26
C ASN A 106 40.14 -11.07 13.29
N ALA A 107 38.86 -11.49 13.42
CA ALA A 107 38.30 -12.47 12.50
C ALA A 107 38.37 -11.97 11.05
N GLN A 108 38.73 -12.90 10.14
CA GLN A 108 38.75 -12.61 8.70
C GLN A 108 37.39 -12.01 8.24
N PRO A 109 37.39 -10.93 7.44
CA PRO A 109 36.17 -10.30 7.01
C PRO A 109 35.13 -11.23 6.37
N LEU A 110 35.58 -12.26 5.64
CA LEU A 110 34.68 -13.27 5.05
C LEU A 110 34.06 -14.20 6.08
N LEU A 111 34.75 -14.54 7.17
CA LEU A 111 34.15 -15.30 8.27
C LEU A 111 33.09 -14.47 9.02
N LYS A 112 33.32 -13.16 9.17
CA LYS A 112 32.27 -12.25 9.67
C LYS A 112 31.04 -12.25 8.76
N VAL A 113 31.24 -12.23 7.44
CA VAL A 113 30.15 -12.35 6.46
C VAL A 113 29.41 -13.69 6.62
N ASP A 114 30.13 -14.80 6.75
CA ASP A 114 29.52 -16.12 6.94
C ASP A 114 28.66 -16.17 8.21
N ALA A 115 29.14 -15.55 9.30
CA ALA A 115 28.41 -15.49 10.55
C ALA A 115 27.14 -14.63 10.43
N ILE A 116 27.21 -13.50 9.73
CA ILE A 116 26.06 -12.64 9.44
C ILE A 116 25.07 -13.38 8.53
N LYS A 117 25.57 -14.06 7.48
CA LYS A 117 24.73 -14.88 6.58
C LYS A 117 24.03 -16.00 7.33
N TYR A 118 24.71 -16.65 8.23
CA TYR A 118 24.13 -17.71 9.05
C TYR A 118 22.91 -17.20 9.83
N LEU A 119 23.02 -16.03 10.46
CA LEU A 119 21.91 -15.42 11.19
C LEU A 119 20.71 -15.15 10.28
N TYR A 120 20.90 -14.54 9.11
CA TYR A 120 19.75 -14.21 8.28
C TYR A 120 19.19 -15.41 7.50
N ILE A 121 19.98 -16.43 7.19
CA ILE A 121 19.52 -17.67 6.57
C ILE A 121 18.60 -18.44 7.54
N PHE A 122 19.05 -18.61 8.77
CA PHE A 122 18.31 -19.35 9.81
C PHE A 122 17.45 -18.44 10.71
N ARG A 123 17.11 -17.24 10.23
CA ARG A 123 16.42 -16.21 11.04
C ARG A 123 15.10 -16.66 11.65
N SER A 124 14.34 -17.55 10.98
CA SER A 124 13.08 -18.08 11.49
C SER A 124 13.24 -19.13 12.60
N ILE A 125 14.46 -19.61 12.80
CA ILE A 125 14.80 -20.63 13.83
C ILE A 125 15.23 -19.98 15.14
N LEU A 126 15.71 -18.72 15.08
CA LEU A 126 16.13 -17.99 16.27
C LEU A 126 14.92 -17.49 17.06
N SER A 127 14.96 -17.68 18.37
CA SER A 127 13.95 -17.13 19.29
C SER A 127 14.08 -15.61 19.44
N PRO A 128 13.04 -14.91 19.90
CA PRO A 128 13.12 -13.47 20.19
C PRO A 128 14.26 -13.10 21.15
N VAL A 129 14.57 -13.93 22.14
CA VAL A 129 15.69 -13.70 23.07
C VAL A 129 17.05 -13.78 22.37
N GLN A 130 17.22 -14.75 21.46
CA GLN A 130 18.43 -14.85 20.66
C GLN A 130 18.59 -13.66 19.72
N TRP A 131 17.48 -13.15 19.15
CA TRP A 131 17.49 -11.92 18.36
C TRP A 131 17.86 -10.67 19.17
N GLN A 132 17.42 -10.56 20.42
CA GLN A 132 17.83 -9.46 21.31
C GLN A 132 19.36 -9.42 21.52
N ALA A 133 20.01 -10.59 21.56
CA ALA A 133 21.47 -10.69 21.69
C ALA A 133 22.20 -10.46 20.34
N ALA A 134 21.67 -10.98 19.25
CA ALA A 134 22.33 -10.94 17.94
C ALA A 134 22.16 -9.60 17.21
N PHE A 135 21.02 -8.93 17.34
CA PHE A 135 20.70 -7.72 16.59
C PHE A 135 21.67 -6.56 16.83
N PRO A 136 22.09 -6.23 18.08
CA PRO A 136 23.09 -5.20 18.33
C PRO A 136 24.45 -5.49 17.68
N LEU A 137 24.84 -6.78 17.55
CA LEU A 137 26.08 -7.17 16.86
C LEU A 137 25.99 -6.88 15.36
N LEU A 138 24.82 -7.13 14.74
CA LEU A 138 24.60 -6.74 13.33
C LEU A 138 24.72 -5.24 13.13
N VAL A 139 24.14 -4.43 14.02
CA VAL A 139 24.26 -2.97 13.99
C VAL A 139 25.74 -2.52 14.12
N GLN A 140 26.50 -3.18 14.99
CA GLN A 140 27.93 -2.90 15.15
C GLN A 140 28.73 -3.17 13.88
N HIS A 141 28.37 -4.20 13.10
CA HIS A 141 29.05 -4.53 11.85
C HIS A 141 28.81 -3.50 10.72
N LEU A 142 27.84 -2.61 10.84
CA LEU A 142 27.71 -1.47 9.94
C LEU A 142 28.89 -0.50 10.03
N ASN A 143 29.66 -0.51 11.14
CA ASN A 143 30.87 0.27 11.30
C ASN A 143 32.13 -0.36 10.69
N SER A 144 31.98 -1.52 10.04
CA SER A 144 33.11 -2.19 9.41
C SER A 144 33.70 -1.34 8.26
N SER A 145 35.02 -1.34 8.12
CA SER A 145 35.69 -0.75 6.95
C SER A 145 35.54 -1.59 5.66
N PHE A 146 35.12 -2.85 5.79
CA PHE A 146 34.99 -3.78 4.66
C PHE A 146 33.61 -3.69 4.03
N TYR A 147 33.57 -3.36 2.73
CA TYR A 147 32.33 -3.23 1.94
C TYR A 147 31.39 -4.44 2.09
N VAL A 148 31.92 -5.65 2.00
CA VAL A 148 31.13 -6.88 2.10
C VAL A 148 30.51 -7.04 3.48
N VAL A 149 31.21 -6.72 4.56
CA VAL A 149 30.74 -6.90 5.93
C VAL A 149 29.58 -5.97 6.23
N TYR A 150 29.73 -4.65 6.00
CA TYR A 150 28.65 -3.73 6.30
C TYR A 150 27.45 -3.90 5.36
N THR A 151 27.65 -4.37 4.13
CA THR A 151 26.54 -4.65 3.21
C THR A 151 25.72 -5.85 3.69
N TYR A 152 26.38 -6.97 4.05
CA TYR A 152 25.67 -8.12 4.61
C TYR A 152 25.03 -7.81 5.97
N ALA A 153 25.64 -6.96 6.77
CA ALA A 153 25.04 -6.48 8.01
C ALA A 153 23.72 -5.72 7.73
N ALA A 154 23.71 -4.82 6.74
CA ALA A 154 22.50 -4.10 6.33
C ALA A 154 21.42 -5.05 5.82
N ILE A 155 21.77 -6.05 5.00
CA ILE A 155 20.86 -7.09 4.53
C ILE A 155 20.28 -7.89 5.70
N ALA A 156 21.12 -8.31 6.65
CA ALA A 156 20.68 -9.08 7.80
C ALA A 156 19.74 -8.27 8.72
N VAL A 157 20.04 -6.98 8.93
CA VAL A 157 19.15 -6.05 9.67
C VAL A 157 17.80 -5.91 8.98
N ASP A 158 17.78 -5.63 7.67
CA ASP A 158 16.54 -5.56 6.89
C ASP A 158 15.71 -6.84 7.03
N ARG A 159 16.32 -8.01 6.82
CA ARG A 159 15.65 -9.31 6.88
C ARG A 159 15.16 -9.66 8.29
N ALA A 160 15.91 -9.32 9.33
CA ALA A 160 15.52 -9.54 10.71
C ALA A 160 14.33 -8.68 11.12
N LEU A 161 14.31 -7.42 10.71
CA LEU A 161 13.21 -6.48 10.96
C LEU A 161 11.94 -6.79 10.17
N TYR A 162 12.07 -7.52 9.07
CA TYR A 162 10.91 -7.98 8.27
C TYR A 162 10.28 -9.27 8.81
N LEU A 163 10.98 -9.99 9.68
CA LEU A 163 10.53 -11.28 10.19
C LEU A 163 9.31 -11.15 11.09
N THR A 164 8.27 -11.92 10.77
CA THR A 164 7.06 -12.04 11.58
C THR A 164 6.83 -13.46 12.02
N ASP A 165 6.19 -13.64 13.16
CA ASP A 165 5.71 -14.94 13.63
C ASP A 165 4.47 -15.42 12.84
N ASP A 166 3.91 -16.56 13.23
CA ASP A 166 2.72 -17.14 12.57
C ASP A 166 1.43 -16.31 12.80
N GLN A 167 1.45 -15.42 13.79
CA GLN A 167 0.37 -14.47 14.09
C GLN A 167 0.59 -13.11 13.38
N LYS A 168 1.60 -13.04 12.48
CA LYS A 168 2.02 -11.83 11.78
C LYS A 168 2.54 -10.71 12.71
N GLN A 169 2.96 -11.05 13.94
CA GLN A 169 3.60 -10.09 14.82
C GLN A 169 5.10 -10.03 14.54
N PRO A 170 5.74 -8.83 14.61
CA PRO A 170 7.17 -8.70 14.41
C PRO A 170 7.95 -9.53 15.44
N THR A 171 8.90 -10.33 14.98
CA THR A 171 9.78 -11.12 15.86
C THR A 171 10.69 -10.22 16.70
N ILE A 172 11.11 -9.08 16.16
CA ILE A 172 11.83 -8.04 16.87
C ILE A 172 10.86 -6.89 17.15
N PRO A 173 10.46 -6.67 18.42
CA PRO A 173 9.51 -5.62 18.76
C PRO A 173 10.06 -4.23 18.45
N ARG A 174 9.19 -3.33 18.01
CA ARG A 174 9.51 -1.92 17.73
C ARG A 174 10.24 -1.25 18.89
N ASP A 175 9.80 -1.47 20.11
CA ASP A 175 10.36 -0.85 21.32
C ASP A 175 11.83 -1.21 21.55
N SER A 176 12.29 -2.36 21.03
CA SER A 176 13.69 -2.75 21.03
C SER A 176 14.54 -1.96 20.02
N ILE A 177 13.91 -1.43 18.97
CA ILE A 177 14.59 -0.74 17.87
C ILE A 177 14.65 0.78 18.12
N VAL A 178 13.62 1.35 18.72
CA VAL A 178 13.54 2.80 18.96
C VAL A 178 14.80 3.37 19.63
N PRO A 179 15.38 2.77 20.68
CA PRO A 179 16.60 3.28 21.31
C PRO A 179 17.84 3.26 20.41
N LEU A 180 17.90 2.29 19.47
CA LEU A 180 19.04 2.09 18.57
C LEU A 180 18.90 2.84 17.25
N SER A 181 17.72 3.35 16.96
CA SER A 181 17.32 3.85 15.64
C SER A 181 18.15 5.01 15.14
N LYS A 182 18.47 5.96 16.03
CA LYS A 182 19.26 7.14 15.68
C LYS A 182 20.65 6.75 15.18
N ASP A 183 21.35 5.93 15.96
CA ASP A 183 22.72 5.51 15.65
C ASP A 183 22.73 4.59 14.42
N LEU A 184 21.78 3.68 14.34
CA LEU A 184 21.60 2.77 13.18
C LEU A 184 21.41 3.58 11.89
N LEU A 185 20.48 4.53 11.86
CA LEU A 185 20.23 5.36 10.69
C LEU A 185 21.42 6.27 10.37
N GLN A 186 22.07 6.85 11.39
CA GLN A 186 23.25 7.67 11.19
C GLN A 186 24.41 6.89 10.54
N HIS A 187 24.65 5.65 10.96
CA HIS A 187 25.65 4.79 10.34
C HIS A 187 25.32 4.48 8.89
N LEU A 188 24.06 4.10 8.60
CA LEU A 188 23.61 3.82 7.24
C LEU A 188 23.77 5.04 6.33
N PHE A 189 23.33 6.23 6.77
CA PHE A 189 23.49 7.45 5.99
C PHE A 189 24.96 7.82 5.78
N THR A 190 25.82 7.65 6.80
CA THR A 190 27.26 7.89 6.67
C THR A 190 27.89 6.98 5.61
N LEU A 191 27.49 5.70 5.55
CA LEU A 191 27.96 4.77 4.53
C LEU A 191 27.46 5.15 3.13
N ILE A 192 26.20 5.55 2.98
CA ILE A 192 25.60 5.96 1.71
C ILE A 192 26.27 7.23 1.17
N THR A 193 26.50 8.21 2.03
CA THR A 193 27.03 9.53 1.66
C THR A 193 28.55 9.65 1.81
N LYS A 194 29.25 8.51 1.93
CA LYS A 194 30.70 8.46 2.03
C LYS A 194 31.42 9.09 0.83
N ASP A 195 30.81 9.00 -0.34
CA ASP A 195 31.23 9.67 -1.57
C ASP A 195 30.16 10.68 -2.01
N THR A 196 30.53 11.66 -2.79
CA THR A 196 29.62 12.71 -3.31
C THR A 196 29.21 12.49 -4.76
N LYS A 197 29.81 11.51 -5.43
CA LYS A 197 29.48 11.19 -6.82
C LYS A 197 28.14 10.44 -6.89
N PRO A 198 27.20 10.84 -7.78
CA PRO A 198 25.90 10.22 -7.89
C PRO A 198 25.94 8.69 -8.03
N GLU A 199 26.83 8.15 -8.85
CA GLU A 199 27.00 6.72 -9.08
C GLU A 199 27.51 5.99 -7.83
N LYS A 200 28.31 6.66 -6.99
CA LYS A 200 28.84 6.09 -5.77
C LYS A 200 27.84 6.09 -4.64
N VAL A 201 27.05 7.15 -4.51
CA VAL A 201 25.94 7.23 -3.56
C VAL A 201 24.92 6.11 -3.84
N GLN A 202 24.66 5.82 -5.13
CA GLN A 202 23.71 4.81 -5.57
C GLN A 202 24.27 3.39 -5.68
N GLU A 203 25.57 3.19 -5.43
CA GLU A 203 26.25 1.90 -5.67
C GLU A 203 25.66 0.76 -4.84
N ASN A 204 25.25 1.03 -3.60
CA ASN A 204 24.80 0.02 -2.64
C ASN A 204 23.33 0.21 -2.25
N GLU A 205 22.43 -0.40 -3.01
CA GLU A 205 20.98 -0.34 -2.75
C GLU A 205 20.55 -1.01 -1.44
N PHE A 206 21.35 -1.96 -0.91
CA PHE A 206 21.01 -2.65 0.33
C PHE A 206 21.06 -1.72 1.55
N LEU A 207 21.90 -0.69 1.51
CA LEU A 207 21.97 0.30 2.60
C LEU A 207 20.69 1.13 2.66
N ILE A 208 20.23 1.67 1.53
CA ILE A 208 19.02 2.48 1.49
C ILE A 208 17.76 1.61 1.71
N LYS A 209 17.76 0.35 1.26
CA LYS A 209 16.70 -0.62 1.58
C LYS A 209 16.60 -0.85 3.09
N CYS A 210 17.74 -0.97 3.77
CA CYS A 210 17.78 -1.08 5.23
C CYS A 210 17.25 0.19 5.92
N VAL A 211 17.59 1.40 5.43
CA VAL A 211 17.01 2.67 5.91
C VAL A 211 15.49 2.63 5.81
N MET A 212 14.96 2.25 4.64
CA MET A 212 13.51 2.12 4.41
C MET A 212 12.89 1.18 5.46
N ARG A 213 13.47 0.01 5.67
CA ARG A 213 12.96 -0.97 6.64
C ARG A 213 12.92 -0.41 8.06
N VAL A 214 13.98 0.27 8.49
CA VAL A 214 14.04 0.89 9.81
C VAL A 214 12.94 1.94 9.97
N LEU A 215 12.73 2.81 8.97
CA LEU A 215 11.67 3.83 9.00
C LEU A 215 10.27 3.20 9.08
N ILE A 216 10.02 2.12 8.33
CA ILE A 216 8.74 1.38 8.36
C ILE A 216 8.48 0.76 9.74
N VAL A 217 9.51 0.23 10.39
CA VAL A 217 9.38 -0.36 11.74
C VAL A 217 9.20 0.71 12.80
N LEU A 218 9.91 1.83 12.70
CA LEU A 218 9.82 2.94 13.64
C LEU A 218 8.47 3.63 13.63
N ARG A 219 7.82 3.73 12.47
CA ARG A 219 6.57 4.48 12.31
C ARG A 219 6.70 5.91 12.88
N ASP A 220 5.77 6.33 13.73
CA ASP A 220 5.79 7.63 14.43
C ASP A 220 7.00 7.82 15.39
N GLY A 221 7.69 6.74 15.76
CA GLY A 221 8.98 6.82 16.46
C GLY A 221 10.09 7.52 15.69
N VAL A 222 9.90 7.82 14.39
CA VAL A 222 10.82 8.66 13.61
C VAL A 222 10.76 10.14 13.99
N VAL A 223 9.66 10.62 14.57
CA VAL A 223 9.43 12.04 14.83
C VAL A 223 10.54 12.69 15.67
N PRO A 224 11.05 12.09 16.77
CA PRO A 224 12.15 12.68 17.55
C PRO A 224 13.47 12.86 16.79
N ILE A 225 13.71 12.05 15.76
CA ILE A 225 14.93 12.05 14.94
C ILE A 225 14.70 12.55 13.51
N MET A 226 13.52 13.09 13.26
CA MET A 226 13.05 13.45 11.93
C MET A 226 13.99 14.41 11.19
N ASP A 227 14.56 15.41 11.88
CA ASP A 227 15.44 16.41 11.24
C ASP A 227 16.69 15.76 10.65
N MET A 228 17.29 14.83 11.38
CA MET A 228 18.45 14.08 10.90
C MET A 228 18.08 13.22 9.67
N VAL A 229 16.95 12.52 9.73
CA VAL A 229 16.48 11.69 8.63
C VAL A 229 16.17 12.55 7.40
N LEU A 230 15.39 13.62 7.58
CA LEU A 230 15.00 14.53 6.52
C LEU A 230 16.21 15.17 5.83
N MET A 231 17.15 15.70 6.62
CA MET A 231 18.38 16.30 6.09
C MET A 231 19.16 15.32 5.21
N ASN A 232 19.36 14.08 5.67
CA ASN A 232 20.12 13.09 4.91
C ASN A 232 19.37 12.67 3.62
N LEU A 233 18.06 12.41 3.71
CA LEU A 233 17.27 12.04 2.53
C LEU A 233 17.24 13.18 1.49
N VAL A 234 17.07 14.43 1.91
CA VAL A 234 17.13 15.61 1.01
C VAL A 234 18.49 15.74 0.36
N ASN A 235 19.58 15.52 1.11
CA ASN A 235 20.94 15.54 0.55
C ASN A 235 21.12 14.45 -0.51
N ILE A 236 20.66 13.22 -0.25
CA ILE A 236 20.70 12.14 -1.23
C ILE A 236 19.88 12.52 -2.46
N THR A 237 18.65 13.03 -2.29
CA THR A 237 17.81 13.51 -3.40
C THR A 237 18.53 14.51 -4.28
N LYS A 238 19.22 15.51 -3.69
CA LYS A 238 19.98 16.51 -4.43
C LYS A 238 21.14 15.92 -5.23
N VAL A 239 21.77 14.86 -4.73
CA VAL A 239 22.87 14.19 -5.43
C VAL A 239 22.37 13.38 -6.62
N ILE A 240 21.27 12.61 -6.43
CA ILE A 240 20.80 11.66 -7.45
C ILE A 240 19.88 12.27 -8.52
N ARG A 241 19.35 13.46 -8.27
CA ARG A 241 18.26 14.08 -9.06
C ARG A 241 18.49 14.19 -10.57
N HIS A 242 19.74 14.26 -11.02
CA HIS A 242 20.10 14.40 -12.43
C HIS A 242 20.73 13.15 -13.04
N ASN A 243 20.98 12.13 -12.24
CA ASN A 243 21.64 10.90 -12.70
C ASN A 243 21.06 9.66 -12.00
N PRO A 244 19.90 9.14 -12.47
CA PRO A 244 19.31 7.91 -11.95
C PRO A 244 20.09 6.68 -12.43
N SER A 245 21.25 6.38 -11.82
CA SER A 245 22.17 5.33 -12.26
C SER A 245 21.82 3.93 -11.71
N ASN A 246 21.04 3.85 -10.61
CA ASN A 246 20.59 2.60 -10.01
C ASN A 246 19.09 2.67 -9.69
N PRO A 247 18.22 2.05 -10.52
CA PRO A 247 16.78 2.07 -10.31
C PRO A 247 16.34 1.49 -8.95
N GLY A 248 16.99 0.42 -8.47
CA GLY A 248 16.71 -0.18 -7.17
C GLY A 248 16.99 0.78 -6.02
N PHE A 249 18.15 1.44 -6.05
CA PHE A 249 18.49 2.47 -5.07
C PHE A 249 17.48 3.62 -5.08
N CYS A 250 17.14 4.15 -6.26
CA CYS A 250 16.18 5.24 -6.41
C CYS A 250 14.80 4.84 -5.86
N TYR A 251 14.33 3.64 -6.20
CA TYR A 251 13.06 3.12 -5.68
C TYR A 251 13.03 3.12 -4.14
N TYR A 252 14.02 2.49 -3.50
CA TYR A 252 14.08 2.45 -2.03
C TYR A 252 14.28 3.82 -1.41
N HIS A 253 14.98 4.74 -2.09
CA HIS A 253 15.11 6.11 -1.63
C HIS A 253 13.74 6.83 -1.60
N PHE A 254 12.92 6.70 -2.67
CA PHE A 254 11.58 7.28 -2.69
C PHE A 254 10.63 6.59 -1.70
N GLU A 255 10.80 5.30 -1.45
CA GLU A 255 10.11 4.60 -0.36
C GLU A 255 10.47 5.17 1.03
N CYS A 256 11.73 5.55 1.26
CA CYS A 256 12.13 6.21 2.50
C CYS A 256 11.42 7.57 2.68
N LEU A 257 11.34 8.36 1.61
CA LEU A 257 10.61 9.63 1.63
C LEU A 257 9.12 9.41 1.91
N GLY A 258 8.51 8.42 1.26
CA GLY A 258 7.13 8.02 1.49
C GLY A 258 6.87 7.56 2.92
N ALA A 259 7.78 6.76 3.51
CA ALA A 259 7.70 6.34 4.90
C ALA A 259 7.76 7.53 5.86
N LEU A 260 8.67 8.48 5.62
CA LEU A 260 8.76 9.69 6.43
C LEU A 260 7.47 10.52 6.36
N ILE A 261 6.92 10.73 5.17
CA ILE A 261 5.65 11.43 4.97
C ILE A 261 4.52 10.70 5.71
N ARG A 262 4.40 9.39 5.54
CA ARG A 262 3.33 8.58 6.15
C ARG A 262 3.33 8.65 7.67
N PHE A 263 4.50 8.59 8.28
CA PHE A 263 4.62 8.43 9.73
C PHE A 263 4.86 9.74 10.50
N ALA A 264 5.49 10.73 9.88
CA ALA A 264 5.69 12.05 10.49
C ALA A 264 4.68 13.09 9.98
N GLY A 265 4.15 12.95 8.76
CA GLY A 265 3.23 13.90 8.13
C GLY A 265 1.99 14.23 8.96
N PRO A 266 1.29 13.26 9.57
CA PRO A 266 0.08 13.56 10.37
C PRO A 266 0.33 14.48 11.57
N THR A 267 1.52 14.44 12.16
CA THR A 267 1.87 15.23 13.36
C THR A 267 2.80 16.40 13.08
N GLN A 268 3.54 16.37 11.98
CA GLN A 268 4.55 17.37 11.60
C GLN A 268 4.40 17.81 10.13
N PRO A 269 3.18 18.12 9.63
CA PRO A 269 2.95 18.34 8.21
C PRO A 269 3.76 19.51 7.64
N GLU A 270 3.87 20.60 8.40
CA GLU A 270 4.60 21.80 7.98
C GLU A 270 6.11 21.54 7.81
N ARG A 271 6.70 20.76 8.72
CA ARG A 271 8.12 20.41 8.67
C ARG A 271 8.42 19.46 7.49
N VAL A 272 7.54 18.49 7.27
CA VAL A 272 7.63 17.59 6.10
C VAL A 272 7.53 18.39 4.82
N GLU A 273 6.56 19.30 4.72
CA GLU A 273 6.38 20.16 3.55
C GLU A 273 7.58 21.06 3.31
N ALA A 274 8.03 21.80 4.33
CA ALA A 274 9.17 22.70 4.22
C ALA A 274 10.45 22.00 3.77
N GLY A 275 10.66 20.75 4.20
CA GLY A 275 11.84 19.97 3.84
C GLY A 275 11.75 19.29 2.48
N LEU A 276 10.59 18.76 2.09
CA LEU A 276 10.46 17.91 0.91
C LEU A 276 9.87 18.64 -0.32
N PHE A 277 8.97 19.60 -0.13
CA PHE A 277 8.32 20.25 -1.26
C PHE A 277 9.32 20.93 -2.23
N PRO A 278 10.31 21.72 -1.77
CA PRO A 278 11.26 22.36 -2.66
C PRO A 278 12.09 21.38 -3.51
N PRO A 279 12.76 20.35 -2.94
CA PRO A 279 13.56 19.42 -3.74
C PRO A 279 12.70 18.56 -4.70
N LEU A 280 11.45 18.22 -4.32
CA LEU A 280 10.56 17.46 -5.18
C LEU A 280 10.07 18.28 -6.37
N THR A 281 9.73 19.56 -6.18
CA THR A 281 9.32 20.45 -7.27
C THR A 281 10.49 20.82 -8.18
N GLU A 282 11.70 20.91 -7.64
CA GLU A 282 12.91 21.09 -8.43
C GLU A 282 13.15 19.93 -9.41
N ILE A 283 12.90 18.68 -9.00
CA ILE A 283 12.99 17.50 -9.88
C ILE A 283 11.92 17.57 -10.98
N LEU A 284 10.69 18.00 -10.66
CA LEU A 284 9.66 18.18 -11.68
C LEU A 284 10.06 19.21 -12.74
N GLY A 285 10.76 20.27 -12.35
CA GLY A 285 11.30 21.28 -13.25
C GLY A 285 12.51 20.82 -14.06
N ALA A 286 13.27 19.83 -13.57
CA ALA A 286 14.46 19.32 -14.22
C ALA A 286 14.19 18.27 -15.31
N ASP A 287 12.94 17.92 -15.56
CA ASP A 287 12.49 17.04 -16.64
C ASP A 287 13.02 15.59 -16.58
N VAL A 288 13.27 15.08 -15.37
CA VAL A 288 13.66 13.68 -15.15
C VAL A 288 12.42 12.80 -15.15
N GLU A 289 12.10 12.21 -16.31
CA GLU A 289 10.84 11.46 -16.52
C GLU A 289 10.70 10.26 -15.58
N GLU A 290 11.79 9.57 -15.28
CA GLU A 290 11.82 8.39 -14.41
C GLU A 290 11.34 8.70 -12.99
N PHE A 291 11.55 9.92 -12.51
CA PHE A 291 11.18 10.30 -11.14
C PHE A 291 9.77 10.89 -11.01
N ARG A 292 9.18 11.39 -12.10
CA ARG A 292 7.87 12.04 -12.08
C ARG A 292 6.77 11.21 -11.38
N PRO A 293 6.60 9.90 -11.68
CA PRO A 293 5.57 9.11 -11.01
C PRO A 293 5.77 9.03 -9.49
N TYR A 294 6.99 8.96 -9.01
CA TYR A 294 7.31 8.96 -7.59
C TYR A 294 6.99 10.31 -6.94
N ILE A 295 7.40 11.40 -7.59
CA ILE A 295 7.17 12.76 -7.06
C ILE A 295 5.68 13.03 -6.88
N PHE A 296 4.83 12.71 -7.86
CA PHE A 296 3.39 12.92 -7.73
C PHE A 296 2.76 12.04 -6.64
N GLN A 297 3.27 10.82 -6.41
CA GLN A 297 2.83 9.98 -5.29
C GLN A 297 3.21 10.59 -3.94
N LEU A 298 4.43 11.11 -3.80
CA LEU A 298 4.89 11.77 -2.57
C LEU A 298 4.08 13.04 -2.30
N LEU A 299 3.87 13.89 -3.32
CA LEU A 299 3.05 15.10 -3.19
C LEU A 299 1.61 14.74 -2.80
N ALA A 300 1.02 13.73 -3.44
CA ALA A 300 -0.31 13.24 -3.07
C ALA A 300 -0.36 12.75 -1.61
N ALA A 301 0.65 11.99 -1.17
CA ALA A 301 0.74 11.51 0.21
C ALA A 301 0.92 12.65 1.22
N MET A 302 1.68 13.70 0.88
CA MET A 302 1.84 14.88 1.73
C MET A 302 0.52 15.63 1.91
N ILE A 303 -0.26 15.81 0.83
CA ILE A 303 -1.59 16.45 0.91
C ILE A 303 -2.54 15.59 1.74
N GLU A 304 -2.53 14.28 1.53
CA GLU A 304 -3.42 13.31 2.19
C GLU A 304 -3.15 13.22 3.70
N THR A 305 -1.88 13.17 4.11
CA THR A 305 -1.49 13.04 5.52
C THR A 305 -1.58 14.36 6.29
N ASN A 306 -1.61 15.50 5.62
CA ASN A 306 -1.80 16.80 6.27
C ASN A 306 -3.26 16.94 6.76
N PRO A 307 -3.52 17.08 8.07
CA PRO A 307 -4.87 17.20 8.61
C PRO A 307 -5.57 18.52 8.30
N SER A 308 -4.87 19.52 7.75
CA SER A 308 -5.48 20.82 7.39
C SER A 308 -6.60 20.63 6.37
N PRO A 309 -7.75 21.30 6.53
CA PRO A 309 -8.85 21.28 5.56
C PRO A 309 -8.55 22.07 4.30
N THR A 310 -7.50 22.88 4.28
CA THR A 310 -7.11 23.73 3.15
C THR A 310 -5.69 23.41 2.70
N LEU A 311 -5.36 23.73 1.44
CA LEU A 311 -3.99 23.63 0.94
C LEU A 311 -3.11 24.72 1.51
N SER A 312 -1.84 24.39 1.77
CA SER A 312 -0.81 25.40 2.02
C SER A 312 -0.51 26.21 0.77
N PRO A 313 0.10 27.41 0.91
CA PRO A 313 0.49 28.22 -0.24
C PRO A 313 1.38 27.50 -1.25
N SER A 314 2.25 26.61 -0.80
CA SER A 314 3.10 25.81 -1.69
C SER A 314 2.27 24.88 -2.56
N PHE A 315 1.32 24.14 -1.98
CA PHE A 315 0.46 23.24 -2.73
C PHE A 315 -0.56 23.95 -3.60
N GLN A 316 -1.00 25.17 -3.25
CA GLN A 316 -1.86 25.98 -4.11
C GLN A 316 -1.18 26.29 -5.46
N GLN A 317 0.14 26.47 -5.48
CA GLN A 317 0.91 26.69 -6.72
C GLN A 317 0.94 25.47 -7.65
N LEU A 318 0.64 24.27 -7.16
CA LEU A 318 0.60 23.04 -7.96
C LEU A 318 -0.74 22.86 -8.69
N VAL A 319 -1.79 23.54 -8.30
CA VAL A 319 -3.13 23.35 -8.88
C VAL A 319 -3.12 23.56 -10.39
N ALA A 320 -2.64 24.70 -10.85
CA ALA A 320 -2.61 25.01 -12.28
C ALA A 320 -1.68 24.07 -13.08
N PRO A 321 -0.43 23.75 -12.66
CA PRO A 321 0.39 22.75 -13.31
C PRO A 321 -0.26 21.36 -13.42
N VAL A 322 -0.91 20.87 -12.34
CA VAL A 322 -1.57 19.55 -12.35
C VAL A 322 -2.77 19.52 -13.31
N LEU A 323 -3.42 20.64 -13.55
CA LEU A 323 -4.50 20.76 -14.52
C LEU A 323 -4.01 20.90 -15.98
N ASN A 324 -2.69 21.01 -16.22
CA ASN A 324 -2.15 21.09 -17.56
C ASN A 324 -2.33 19.75 -18.31
N PRO A 325 -3.04 19.72 -19.46
CA PRO A 325 -3.31 18.50 -20.22
C PRO A 325 -2.06 17.72 -20.66
N VAL A 326 -0.93 18.39 -20.87
CA VAL A 326 0.34 17.79 -21.30
C VAL A 326 0.85 16.76 -20.28
N LEU A 327 0.72 17.01 -18.98
CA LEU A 327 1.14 16.06 -17.95
C LEU A 327 0.39 14.72 -18.01
N TRP A 328 -0.84 14.73 -18.52
CA TRP A 328 -1.72 13.57 -18.64
C TRP A 328 -1.49 12.75 -19.93
N GLU A 329 -0.53 13.11 -20.75
CA GLU A 329 -0.15 12.35 -21.96
C GLU A 329 0.78 11.19 -21.63
N SER A 330 1.64 11.34 -20.63
CA SER A 330 2.49 10.27 -20.15
C SER A 330 1.71 9.25 -19.34
N LYS A 331 1.57 8.03 -19.89
CA LYS A 331 0.78 6.95 -19.29
C LYS A 331 1.24 6.58 -17.87
N GLY A 332 2.53 6.63 -17.61
CA GLY A 332 3.12 6.33 -16.30
C GLY A 332 2.75 7.33 -15.20
N ASN A 333 2.41 8.56 -15.56
CA ASN A 333 2.08 9.62 -14.61
C ASN A 333 0.60 9.60 -14.19
N VAL A 334 -0.29 9.08 -15.04
CA VAL A 334 -1.76 9.18 -14.84
C VAL A 334 -2.23 8.69 -13.47
N PRO A 335 -1.83 7.52 -12.97
CA PRO A 335 -2.27 7.04 -11.65
C PRO A 335 -1.89 7.99 -10.51
N ALA A 336 -0.66 8.48 -10.52
CA ALA A 336 -0.14 9.36 -9.48
C ALA A 336 -0.76 10.78 -9.56
N LEU A 337 -0.93 11.31 -10.79
CA LEU A 337 -1.60 12.59 -11.04
C LEU A 337 -3.07 12.55 -10.62
N ALA A 338 -3.80 11.49 -10.98
CA ALA A 338 -5.20 11.34 -10.61
C ALA A 338 -5.36 11.34 -9.09
N ARG A 339 -4.51 10.60 -8.36
CA ARG A 339 -4.50 10.61 -6.91
C ARG A 339 -4.15 11.99 -6.34
N CYS A 340 -3.15 12.65 -6.90
CA CYS A 340 -2.76 14.01 -6.48
C CYS A 340 -3.93 14.98 -6.65
N LEU A 341 -4.60 14.99 -7.80
CA LEU A 341 -5.75 15.83 -8.06
C LEU A 341 -6.94 15.49 -7.15
N CYS A 342 -7.21 14.20 -6.90
CA CYS A 342 -8.26 13.77 -5.97
C CYS A 342 -8.00 14.25 -4.53
N ASN A 343 -6.74 14.40 -4.11
CA ASN A 343 -6.39 14.94 -2.79
C ASN A 343 -6.38 16.48 -2.76
N ILE A 344 -6.13 17.14 -3.88
CA ILE A 344 -6.20 18.60 -4.03
C ILE A 344 -7.66 19.08 -3.97
N ILE A 345 -8.56 18.45 -4.72
CA ILE A 345 -9.94 18.90 -4.90
C ILE A 345 -10.67 19.16 -3.58
N PRO A 346 -10.70 18.25 -2.59
CA PRO A 346 -11.42 18.51 -1.33
C PRO A 346 -10.91 19.72 -0.56
N LYS A 347 -9.64 20.07 -0.73
CA LYS A 347 -8.96 21.14 0.00
C LYS A 347 -8.86 22.47 -0.76
N ALA A 348 -9.18 22.46 -2.06
CA ALA A 348 -9.09 23.64 -2.94
C ALA A 348 -10.32 23.81 -3.83
N SER A 349 -11.45 23.18 -3.51
CA SER A 349 -12.66 23.24 -4.34
C SER A 349 -13.16 24.68 -4.57
N THR A 350 -13.11 25.52 -3.55
CA THR A 350 -13.52 26.92 -3.61
C THR A 350 -12.60 27.73 -4.52
N GLU A 351 -11.29 27.56 -4.38
CA GLU A 351 -10.28 28.26 -5.18
C GLU A 351 -10.33 27.85 -6.65
N ILE A 352 -10.47 26.54 -6.92
CA ILE A 352 -10.59 26.00 -8.28
C ILE A 352 -11.84 26.56 -8.98
N THR A 353 -12.96 26.60 -8.27
CA THR A 353 -14.22 27.14 -8.82
C THR A 353 -14.17 28.66 -9.01
N ALA A 354 -13.60 29.42 -8.07
CA ALA A 354 -13.40 30.86 -8.17
C ALA A 354 -12.45 31.25 -9.31
N ALA A 355 -11.44 30.40 -9.60
CA ALA A 355 -10.52 30.57 -10.72
C ALA A 355 -11.08 30.09 -12.07
N ASN A 356 -12.35 29.68 -12.14
CA ASN A 356 -13.02 29.11 -13.34
C ASN A 356 -12.31 27.89 -13.92
N GLN A 357 -11.69 27.05 -13.08
CA GLN A 357 -10.93 25.86 -13.49
C GLN A 357 -11.77 24.58 -13.45
N THR A 358 -13.07 24.65 -13.15
CA THR A 358 -13.99 23.49 -13.12
C THR A 358 -13.98 22.74 -14.44
N GLU A 359 -14.01 23.46 -15.57
CA GLU A 359 -13.98 22.87 -16.91
C GLU A 359 -12.67 22.10 -17.15
N ALA A 360 -11.53 22.65 -16.73
CA ALA A 360 -10.24 21.97 -16.87
C ALA A 360 -10.19 20.62 -16.12
N VAL A 361 -10.76 20.55 -14.92
CA VAL A 361 -10.91 19.30 -14.16
C VAL A 361 -11.80 18.29 -14.91
N LEU A 362 -12.91 18.75 -15.48
CA LEU A 362 -13.85 17.89 -16.21
C LEU A 362 -13.31 17.43 -17.57
N ILE A 363 -12.45 18.20 -18.23
CA ILE A 363 -11.72 17.77 -19.43
C ILE A 363 -10.80 16.60 -19.10
N ILE A 364 -10.13 16.64 -17.94
CA ILE A 364 -9.30 15.50 -17.47
C ILE A 364 -10.20 14.28 -17.23
N PHE A 365 -11.34 14.44 -16.56
CA PHE A 365 -12.33 13.36 -16.39
C PHE A 365 -12.74 12.76 -17.75
N GLN A 366 -13.11 13.60 -18.73
CA GLN A 366 -13.49 13.16 -20.06
C GLN A 366 -12.40 12.35 -20.75
N LYS A 367 -11.15 12.82 -20.66
CA LYS A 367 -9.97 12.10 -21.21
C LYS A 367 -9.81 10.72 -20.56
N LEU A 368 -9.88 10.65 -19.24
CA LEU A 368 -9.67 9.42 -18.48
C LEU A 368 -10.80 8.40 -18.68
N VAL A 369 -12.08 8.84 -18.64
CA VAL A 369 -13.23 7.94 -18.76
C VAL A 369 -13.33 7.31 -20.16
N SER A 370 -12.75 7.93 -21.16
CA SER A 370 -12.72 7.42 -22.54
C SER A 370 -11.82 6.19 -22.70
N LEU A 371 -10.90 5.94 -21.76
CA LEU A 371 -9.89 4.89 -21.84
C LEU A 371 -10.13 3.81 -20.76
N LYS A 372 -10.26 2.52 -21.18
CA LYS A 372 -10.50 1.40 -20.26
C LYS A 372 -9.46 1.30 -19.13
N VAL A 373 -8.21 1.61 -19.44
CA VAL A 373 -7.08 1.51 -18.49
C VAL A 373 -7.19 2.53 -17.36
N TYR A 374 -7.91 3.65 -17.58
CA TYR A 374 -7.97 4.78 -16.64
C TYR A 374 -9.39 5.02 -16.09
N GLU A 375 -10.35 4.17 -16.42
CA GLU A 375 -11.75 4.35 -16.01
C GLU A 375 -11.94 4.41 -14.48
N THR A 376 -11.13 3.68 -13.71
CA THR A 376 -11.17 3.74 -12.25
C THR A 376 -10.72 5.10 -11.72
N TYR A 377 -9.66 5.65 -12.26
CA TYR A 377 -9.16 6.99 -11.89
C TYR A 377 -10.11 8.10 -12.31
N ALA A 378 -10.78 7.94 -13.46
CA ALA A 378 -11.83 8.86 -13.89
C ALA A 378 -12.98 8.88 -12.87
N MET A 379 -13.42 7.71 -12.41
CA MET A 379 -14.51 7.60 -11.45
C MET A 379 -14.11 8.15 -10.08
N ASP A 380 -12.87 7.90 -9.62
CA ASP A 380 -12.35 8.53 -8.40
C ASP A 380 -12.39 10.06 -8.49
N LEU A 381 -11.94 10.62 -9.63
CA LEU A 381 -11.93 12.06 -9.87
C LEU A 381 -13.33 12.67 -9.84
N VAL A 382 -14.28 12.09 -10.58
CA VAL A 382 -15.64 12.66 -10.64
C VAL A 382 -16.38 12.51 -9.31
N GLU A 383 -16.15 11.45 -8.55
CA GLU A 383 -16.67 11.29 -7.19
C GLU A 383 -16.17 12.43 -6.27
N MET A 384 -14.86 12.75 -6.33
CA MET A 384 -14.30 13.88 -5.59
C MET A 384 -14.89 15.22 -6.03
N VAL A 385 -15.06 15.43 -7.33
CA VAL A 385 -15.68 16.65 -7.87
C VAL A 385 -17.10 16.83 -7.33
N VAL A 386 -17.96 15.83 -7.47
CA VAL A 386 -19.37 15.95 -7.07
C VAL A 386 -19.57 16.04 -5.56
N THR A 387 -18.63 15.52 -4.78
CA THR A 387 -18.70 15.60 -3.31
C THR A 387 -18.08 16.88 -2.74
N SER A 388 -17.16 17.52 -3.47
CA SER A 388 -16.38 18.66 -2.96
C SER A 388 -16.76 20.00 -3.56
N PHE A 389 -17.17 20.05 -4.84
CA PHE A 389 -17.51 21.31 -5.50
C PHE A 389 -18.87 21.83 -5.05
N PRO A 390 -19.06 23.16 -5.01
CA PRO A 390 -20.37 23.75 -4.80
C PRO A 390 -21.36 23.30 -5.89
N PRO A 391 -22.61 22.95 -5.56
CA PRO A 391 -23.59 22.45 -6.55
C PRO A 391 -23.79 23.40 -7.75
N ALA A 392 -23.77 24.68 -7.51
CA ALA A 392 -23.92 25.70 -8.56
C ALA A 392 -22.79 25.67 -9.60
N ALA A 393 -21.56 25.32 -9.20
CA ALA A 393 -20.43 25.21 -10.10
C ALA A 393 -20.50 24.00 -11.05
N LEU A 394 -21.38 23.04 -10.76
CA LEU A 394 -21.55 21.81 -11.54
C LEU A 394 -22.86 21.77 -12.32
N GLU A 395 -23.80 22.71 -12.09
CA GLU A 395 -25.16 22.65 -12.61
C GLU A 395 -25.21 22.47 -14.13
N SER A 396 -24.42 23.23 -14.88
CA SER A 396 -24.34 23.15 -16.33
C SER A 396 -23.63 21.91 -16.87
N TYR A 397 -22.79 21.27 -16.06
CA TYR A 397 -21.93 20.13 -16.47
C TYR A 397 -22.55 18.76 -16.23
N TRP A 398 -23.55 18.65 -15.36
CA TRP A 398 -24.18 17.38 -15.00
C TRP A 398 -24.68 16.56 -16.20
N PRO A 399 -25.36 17.14 -17.20
CA PRO A 399 -25.79 16.36 -18.37
C PRO A 399 -24.62 15.77 -19.14
N THR A 400 -23.51 16.50 -19.28
CA THR A 400 -22.30 16.02 -19.96
C THR A 400 -21.63 14.91 -19.18
N ILE A 401 -21.53 15.03 -17.85
CA ILE A 401 -20.97 13.98 -16.99
C ILE A 401 -21.74 12.66 -17.18
N LEU A 402 -23.09 12.71 -17.08
CA LEU A 402 -23.91 11.51 -17.27
C LEU A 402 -23.89 11.00 -18.71
N GLN A 403 -23.86 11.88 -19.71
CA GLN A 403 -23.74 11.50 -21.12
C GLN A 403 -22.46 10.67 -21.37
N LEU A 404 -21.32 11.10 -20.83
CA LEU A 404 -20.05 10.36 -20.95
C LEU A 404 -20.15 8.98 -20.31
N MET A 405 -20.74 8.89 -19.12
CA MET A 405 -20.91 7.61 -18.41
C MET A 405 -21.88 6.67 -19.14
N PHE A 406 -23.01 7.17 -19.65
CA PHE A 406 -23.97 6.37 -20.40
C PHE A 406 -23.39 5.89 -21.73
N THR A 407 -22.62 6.75 -22.41
CA THR A 407 -21.89 6.38 -23.63
C THR A 407 -20.92 5.24 -23.33
N ARG A 408 -20.23 5.28 -22.20
CA ARG A 408 -19.30 4.26 -21.75
C ARG A 408 -20.00 2.92 -21.45
N LEU A 409 -21.15 3.00 -20.75
CA LEU A 409 -22.00 1.84 -20.47
C LEU A 409 -22.56 1.19 -21.74
N SER A 410 -22.89 1.97 -22.75
CA SER A 410 -23.48 1.47 -24.01
C SER A 410 -22.43 0.88 -24.96
N ASN A 411 -21.30 1.57 -25.14
CA ASN A 411 -20.36 1.26 -26.23
C ASN A 411 -19.20 0.36 -25.80
N SER A 412 -18.79 0.39 -24.55
CA SER A 412 -17.57 -0.30 -24.11
C SER A 412 -17.61 -0.66 -22.61
N LYS A 413 -18.73 -1.22 -22.19
CA LYS A 413 -18.99 -1.66 -20.82
C LYS A 413 -17.90 -2.64 -20.34
N THR A 414 -17.34 -2.37 -19.17
CA THR A 414 -16.52 -3.31 -18.40
C THR A 414 -17.22 -3.58 -17.06
N GLU A 415 -16.90 -4.69 -16.41
CA GLU A 415 -17.44 -4.98 -15.08
C GLU A 415 -16.93 -3.95 -14.04
N ALA A 416 -15.65 -3.61 -14.11
CA ALA A 416 -15.04 -2.61 -13.23
C ALA A 416 -15.73 -1.25 -13.36
N PHE A 417 -15.94 -0.77 -14.59
CA PHE A 417 -16.66 0.51 -14.83
C PHE A 417 -18.10 0.43 -14.33
N THR A 418 -18.79 -0.68 -14.55
CA THR A 418 -20.18 -0.87 -14.12
C THR A 418 -20.31 -0.74 -12.60
N LEU A 419 -19.44 -1.42 -11.84
CA LEU A 419 -19.45 -1.34 -10.37
C LEU A 419 -19.11 0.08 -9.88
N ARG A 420 -18.20 0.78 -10.55
CA ARG A 420 -17.87 2.18 -10.24
C ARG A 420 -19.02 3.12 -10.55
N PHE A 421 -19.74 2.91 -11.65
CA PHE A 421 -20.95 3.68 -11.98
C PHE A 421 -22.07 3.45 -10.94
N ILE A 422 -22.26 2.21 -10.48
CA ILE A 422 -23.25 1.90 -9.44
C ILE A 422 -22.87 2.61 -8.13
N ARG A 423 -21.60 2.56 -7.75
CA ARG A 423 -21.09 3.31 -6.59
C ARG A 423 -21.34 4.81 -6.74
N PHE A 424 -21.06 5.39 -7.91
CA PHE A 424 -21.31 6.79 -8.21
C PHE A 424 -22.80 7.13 -8.08
N TYR A 425 -23.70 6.31 -8.63
CA TYR A 425 -25.14 6.49 -8.47
C TYR A 425 -25.54 6.54 -6.99
N HIS A 426 -25.09 5.58 -6.21
CA HIS A 426 -25.40 5.54 -4.78
C HIS A 426 -24.81 6.73 -4.03
N LEU A 427 -23.61 7.18 -4.39
CA LEU A 427 -23.00 8.36 -3.81
C LEU A 427 -23.85 9.61 -4.07
N VAL A 428 -24.25 9.85 -5.31
CA VAL A 428 -25.11 11.00 -5.67
C VAL A 428 -26.46 10.89 -4.99
N SER A 429 -27.09 9.72 -5.02
CA SER A 429 -28.43 9.52 -4.44
C SER A 429 -28.45 9.56 -2.91
N ALA A 430 -27.30 9.32 -2.26
CA ALA A 430 -27.19 9.42 -0.82
C ALA A 430 -27.02 10.87 -0.31
N HIS A 431 -26.42 11.78 -1.09
CA HIS A 431 -26.10 13.14 -0.65
C HIS A 431 -27.27 14.13 -0.84
N THR A 432 -28.41 13.85 -0.23
CA THR A 432 -29.61 14.73 -0.31
C THR A 432 -29.39 16.09 0.35
N GLU A 433 -28.54 16.19 1.36
CA GLU A 433 -28.17 17.44 2.04
C GLU A 433 -27.41 18.43 1.14
N LYS A 434 -26.83 17.96 0.04
CA LYS A 434 -26.15 18.78 -0.98
C LYS A 434 -27.05 19.17 -2.15
N GLY A 435 -28.35 18.94 -2.03
CA GLY A 435 -29.29 19.14 -3.13
C GLY A 435 -29.20 18.07 -4.23
N LEU A 436 -28.47 16.98 -3.96
CA LEU A 436 -28.42 15.79 -4.79
C LEU A 436 -29.55 14.83 -4.38
N GLY A 437 -29.49 13.57 -4.77
CA GLY A 437 -30.51 12.58 -4.43
C GLY A 437 -31.03 11.84 -5.66
N ALA A 438 -31.92 10.86 -5.45
CA ALA A 438 -32.46 10.07 -6.55
C ALA A 438 -33.25 10.93 -7.56
N ASP A 439 -34.08 11.86 -7.09
CA ASP A 439 -34.87 12.74 -7.98
C ASP A 439 -33.97 13.65 -8.81
N PHE A 440 -32.91 14.17 -8.23
CA PHE A 440 -31.92 14.96 -8.96
C PHE A 440 -31.25 14.11 -10.06
N PHE A 441 -30.77 12.90 -9.74
CA PHE A 441 -30.16 12.03 -10.72
C PHE A 441 -31.10 11.69 -11.87
N ILE A 442 -32.36 11.37 -11.56
CA ILE A 442 -33.41 11.08 -12.55
C ILE A 442 -33.65 12.30 -13.46
N SER A 443 -33.74 13.49 -12.88
CA SER A 443 -33.97 14.72 -13.67
C SER A 443 -32.82 15.01 -14.63
N VAL A 444 -31.57 14.80 -14.21
CA VAL A 444 -30.40 14.95 -15.08
C VAL A 444 -30.36 13.85 -16.15
N ALA A 445 -30.62 12.60 -15.77
CA ALA A 445 -30.69 11.50 -16.72
C ALA A 445 -31.75 11.71 -17.83
N ASP A 446 -32.92 12.22 -17.46
CA ASP A 446 -34.00 12.55 -18.42
C ASP A 446 -33.64 13.73 -19.34
N ARG A 447 -32.79 14.67 -18.90
CA ARG A 447 -32.22 15.71 -19.77
C ARG A 447 -31.22 15.15 -20.80
N VAL A 448 -30.51 14.08 -20.46
CA VAL A 448 -29.62 13.41 -21.42
C VAL A 448 -30.43 12.61 -22.43
N GLN A 449 -31.36 11.79 -21.94
CA GLN A 449 -32.25 10.99 -22.78
C GLN A 449 -33.51 10.65 -21.99
N ALA A 450 -34.68 10.97 -22.56
CA ALA A 450 -35.95 10.70 -21.93
C ALA A 450 -36.12 9.22 -21.54
N ASN A 451 -36.52 8.95 -20.31
CA ASN A 451 -36.73 7.62 -19.72
C ASN A 451 -35.51 6.68 -19.64
N VAL A 452 -34.30 7.18 -19.85
CA VAL A 452 -33.07 6.36 -19.81
C VAL A 452 -32.81 5.77 -18.41
N PHE A 453 -33.28 6.43 -17.38
CA PHE A 453 -33.07 5.98 -15.99
C PHE A 453 -33.69 4.60 -15.74
N THR A 454 -34.89 4.31 -16.24
CA THR A 454 -35.60 3.04 -15.96
C THR A 454 -34.79 1.80 -16.32
N PRO A 455 -34.31 1.63 -17.58
CA PRO A 455 -33.50 0.45 -17.91
C PRO A 455 -32.17 0.40 -17.18
N ILE A 456 -31.50 1.53 -17.00
CA ILE A 456 -30.23 1.59 -16.25
C ILE A 456 -30.46 1.15 -14.79
N TYR A 457 -31.51 1.66 -14.15
CA TYR A 457 -31.81 1.33 -12.76
C TYR A 457 -32.18 -0.14 -12.56
N THR A 458 -33.07 -0.66 -13.41
CA THR A 458 -33.58 -2.02 -13.25
C THR A 458 -32.67 -3.12 -13.76
N GLN A 459 -31.82 -2.85 -14.76
CA GLN A 459 -30.97 -3.84 -15.41
C GLN A 459 -29.50 -3.77 -14.98
N ILE A 460 -29.05 -2.63 -14.42
CA ILE A 460 -27.66 -2.42 -14.05
C ILE A 460 -27.54 -2.11 -12.56
N ILE A 461 -28.16 -1.01 -12.09
CA ILE A 461 -27.93 -0.50 -10.73
C ILE A 461 -28.42 -1.50 -9.69
N LEU A 462 -29.70 -1.83 -9.65
CA LEU A 462 -30.27 -2.68 -8.61
C LEU A 462 -29.68 -4.10 -8.58
N PRO A 463 -29.58 -4.84 -9.73
CA PRO A 463 -29.06 -6.19 -9.73
C PRO A 463 -27.60 -6.25 -9.25
N ASP A 464 -26.77 -5.32 -9.70
CA ASP A 464 -25.34 -5.35 -9.42
C ASP A 464 -24.94 -4.60 -8.14
N THR A 465 -25.88 -3.92 -7.45
CA THR A 465 -25.66 -3.34 -6.12
C THR A 465 -25.18 -4.38 -5.10
N GLN A 466 -25.67 -5.62 -5.23
CA GLN A 466 -25.25 -6.72 -4.34
C GLN A 466 -23.76 -7.11 -4.52
N LYS A 467 -23.15 -6.76 -5.65
CA LYS A 467 -21.73 -7.02 -5.94
C LYS A 467 -20.79 -6.01 -5.28
N LEU A 468 -21.29 -4.98 -4.63
CA LEU A 468 -20.48 -4.05 -3.87
C LEU A 468 -19.94 -4.76 -2.62
N VAL A 469 -18.61 -4.98 -2.57
CA VAL A 469 -17.96 -5.76 -1.51
C VAL A 469 -17.36 -4.88 -0.41
N ARG A 470 -16.97 -3.63 -0.73
CA ARG A 470 -16.37 -2.72 0.26
C ARG A 470 -17.43 -2.29 1.27
N PRO A 471 -17.15 -2.36 2.59
CA PRO A 471 -18.11 -1.96 3.63
C PRO A 471 -18.66 -0.54 3.45
N ALA A 472 -17.79 0.43 3.14
CA ALA A 472 -18.19 1.83 2.91
C ALA A 472 -19.13 1.98 1.70
N ASP A 473 -18.87 1.26 0.59
CA ASP A 473 -19.71 1.31 -0.61
C ASP A 473 -21.08 0.69 -0.35
N ARG A 474 -21.13 -0.44 0.38
CA ARG A 474 -22.40 -1.07 0.79
C ARG A 474 -23.20 -0.17 1.74
N LYS A 475 -22.53 0.47 2.71
CA LYS A 475 -23.15 1.42 3.61
C LYS A 475 -23.75 2.59 2.84
N THR A 476 -23.01 3.16 1.88
CA THR A 476 -23.49 4.21 0.98
C THR A 476 -24.70 3.74 0.15
N ALA A 477 -24.70 2.50 -0.34
CA ALA A 477 -25.84 1.94 -1.07
C ALA A 477 -27.09 1.81 -0.17
N VAL A 478 -26.93 1.35 1.07
CA VAL A 478 -28.03 1.29 2.04
C VAL A 478 -28.59 2.69 2.32
N VAL A 479 -27.72 3.68 2.58
CA VAL A 479 -28.14 5.07 2.80
C VAL A 479 -28.91 5.61 1.58
N SER A 480 -28.38 5.41 0.38
CA SER A 480 -28.98 5.82 -0.88
C SER A 480 -30.36 5.22 -1.09
N LEU A 481 -30.50 3.89 -0.97
CA LEU A 481 -31.77 3.20 -1.18
C LEU A 481 -32.81 3.61 -0.11
N THR A 482 -32.37 3.75 1.14
CA THR A 482 -33.25 4.21 2.23
C THR A 482 -33.77 5.62 1.99
N ARG A 483 -32.88 6.57 1.65
CA ARG A 483 -33.26 7.95 1.33
C ARG A 483 -34.17 8.02 0.09
N THR A 484 -33.92 7.17 -0.92
CA THR A 484 -34.80 7.03 -2.09
C THR A 484 -36.22 6.59 -1.69
N LEU A 485 -36.35 5.55 -0.89
CA LEU A 485 -37.65 5.04 -0.42
C LEU A 485 -38.39 6.03 0.49
N ALA A 486 -37.62 6.76 1.31
CA ALA A 486 -38.15 7.67 2.32
C ALA A 486 -38.61 9.02 1.74
N SER A 487 -37.90 9.56 0.74
CA SER A 487 -38.07 10.98 0.33
C SER A 487 -38.18 11.24 -1.16
N SER A 488 -37.90 10.26 -2.06
CA SER A 488 -37.97 10.55 -3.50
C SER A 488 -39.39 10.65 -3.99
N GLN A 489 -39.73 11.82 -4.60
CA GLN A 489 -41.03 12.05 -5.20
C GLN A 489 -41.25 11.20 -6.46
N ALA A 490 -40.19 10.97 -7.25
CA ALA A 490 -40.27 10.10 -8.42
C ALA A 490 -40.68 8.67 -8.06
N PHE A 491 -40.21 8.14 -6.91
CA PHE A 491 -40.57 6.81 -6.45
C PHE A 491 -41.93 6.73 -5.77
N VAL A 492 -42.50 7.87 -5.44
CA VAL A 492 -43.89 7.97 -4.96
C VAL A 492 -44.88 8.06 -6.11
N GLU A 493 -44.53 8.70 -7.21
CA GLU A 493 -45.39 8.96 -8.35
C GLU A 493 -45.08 8.09 -9.58
N ARG A 494 -44.00 8.41 -10.30
CA ARG A 494 -43.61 7.76 -11.55
C ARG A 494 -43.25 6.28 -11.40
N TYR A 495 -42.53 5.93 -10.34
CA TYR A 495 -42.05 4.58 -10.07
C TYR A 495 -42.80 3.88 -8.94
N ALA A 496 -43.93 4.42 -8.50
CA ALA A 496 -44.70 3.89 -7.35
C ALA A 496 -45.13 2.44 -7.49
N LYS A 497 -45.46 1.97 -8.70
CA LYS A 497 -45.98 0.61 -8.91
C LYS A 497 -44.94 -0.49 -8.71
N ARG A 498 -43.79 -0.35 -9.34
CA ARG A 498 -42.74 -1.40 -9.36
C ARG A 498 -41.43 -0.92 -8.79
N GLY A 499 -41.02 0.30 -9.11
CA GLY A 499 -39.72 0.85 -8.74
C GLY A 499 -39.53 0.86 -7.23
N TRP A 500 -40.51 1.32 -6.46
CA TRP A 500 -40.45 1.31 -4.99
C TRP A 500 -40.23 -0.10 -4.43
N THR A 501 -41.00 -1.09 -4.94
CA THR A 501 -40.90 -2.49 -4.50
C THR A 501 -39.53 -3.07 -4.73
N ILE A 502 -39.01 -3.00 -5.95
CA ILE A 502 -37.69 -3.58 -6.27
C ILE A 502 -36.54 -2.86 -5.56
N THR A 503 -36.70 -1.56 -5.27
CA THR A 503 -35.74 -0.81 -4.46
C THR A 503 -35.73 -1.29 -3.01
N CYS A 504 -36.91 -1.51 -2.44
CA CYS A 504 -37.05 -2.06 -1.10
C CYS A 504 -36.46 -3.48 -1.01
N GLN A 505 -36.74 -4.33 -1.98
CA GLN A 505 -36.17 -5.68 -2.07
C GLN A 505 -34.63 -5.65 -2.13
N ALA A 506 -34.05 -4.76 -2.95
CA ALA A 506 -32.61 -4.60 -3.01
C ALA A 506 -32.00 -4.14 -1.67
N LEU A 507 -32.67 -3.22 -0.98
CA LEU A 507 -32.27 -2.78 0.37
C LEU A 507 -32.29 -3.94 1.36
N LEU A 508 -33.40 -4.70 1.40
CA LEU A 508 -33.53 -5.84 2.31
C LEU A 508 -32.45 -6.90 2.07
N LEU A 509 -32.12 -7.19 0.80
CA LEU A 509 -31.02 -8.09 0.44
C LEU A 509 -29.66 -7.60 0.95
N LEU A 510 -29.38 -6.29 0.90
CA LEU A 510 -28.15 -5.73 1.48
C LEU A 510 -28.09 -5.89 3.00
N LEU A 511 -29.25 -5.82 3.68
CA LEU A 511 -29.34 -5.96 5.15
C LEU A 511 -29.25 -7.41 5.61
N VAL A 512 -29.77 -8.37 4.80
CA VAL A 512 -29.76 -9.81 5.13
C VAL A 512 -28.41 -10.44 4.79
N ASN A 513 -27.81 -10.07 3.67
CA ASN A 513 -26.52 -10.60 3.25
C ASN A 513 -25.38 -9.70 3.77
N PRO A 514 -24.70 -10.04 4.86
CA PRO A 514 -23.59 -9.25 5.35
C PRO A 514 -22.47 -9.18 4.28
N PRO A 515 -21.66 -8.12 4.28
CA PRO A 515 -20.47 -8.06 3.42
C PRO A 515 -19.58 -9.26 3.74
N VAL A 516 -19.03 -9.87 2.69
CA VAL A 516 -17.98 -10.89 2.88
C VAL A 516 -16.88 -10.23 3.71
N PRO A 517 -16.44 -10.83 4.84
CA PRO A 517 -15.34 -10.27 5.61
C PRO A 517 -14.16 -10.10 4.66
N GLN A 518 -13.78 -8.85 4.39
CA GLN A 518 -12.49 -8.63 3.77
C GLN A 518 -11.47 -9.07 4.83
N THR A 519 -10.66 -10.04 4.48
CA THR A 519 -9.36 -10.27 5.13
C THR A 519 -8.44 -9.11 4.78
N GLY A 520 -8.93 -7.90 4.91
CA GLY A 520 -8.20 -6.66 4.87
C GLY A 520 -7.56 -6.53 6.22
N GLY A 521 -6.30 -6.93 6.27
CA GLY A 521 -5.48 -6.59 7.41
C GLY A 521 -5.59 -5.10 7.65
N ASP A 522 -5.55 -4.75 8.92
CA ASP A 522 -5.19 -3.45 9.41
C ASP A 522 -4.25 -2.76 8.40
N ASP A 523 -4.55 -1.54 7.96
CA ASP A 523 -3.71 -0.74 7.04
C ASP A 523 -2.30 -0.48 7.59
N THR A 524 -2.06 -0.89 8.83
CA THR A 524 -0.76 -0.98 9.49
C THR A 524 -0.07 -2.34 9.23
N ALA A 525 -0.78 -3.32 8.66
CA ALA A 525 -0.23 -4.62 8.35
C ALA A 525 0.74 -4.50 7.18
N VAL A 526 1.99 -4.81 7.50
CA VAL A 526 3.08 -5.19 6.60
C VAL A 526 2.96 -4.55 5.22
N ILE A 527 3.61 -3.41 5.08
CA ILE A 527 3.97 -2.90 3.75
C ILE A 527 4.68 -4.07 3.06
N GLU A 528 3.98 -4.73 2.14
CA GLU A 528 4.51 -5.89 1.43
C GLU A 528 5.84 -5.48 0.79
N ASP A 529 6.91 -6.12 1.24
CA ASP A 529 8.21 -5.98 0.63
C ASP A 529 8.14 -6.68 -0.73
N ARG A 530 7.89 -5.90 -1.75
CA ARG A 530 8.09 -6.37 -3.12
C ARG A 530 9.55 -6.21 -3.43
N ASP A 531 10.25 -7.32 -3.54
CA ASP A 531 11.61 -7.28 -4.04
C ASP A 531 11.57 -6.71 -5.47
N VAL A 532 12.32 -5.65 -5.72
CA VAL A 532 12.35 -4.99 -7.04
C VAL A 532 12.83 -5.97 -8.12
N ASP A 533 13.65 -6.94 -7.72
CA ASP A 533 14.14 -7.99 -8.62
C ASP A 533 13.05 -9.02 -9.01
N ASP A 534 11.98 -9.17 -8.21
CA ASP A 534 10.84 -10.05 -8.50
C ASP A 534 9.79 -9.40 -9.43
N LEU A 535 9.96 -8.13 -9.75
CA LEU A 535 8.99 -7.34 -10.49
C LEU A 535 9.47 -7.15 -11.94
N SER A 536 8.66 -7.58 -12.90
CA SER A 536 8.93 -7.26 -14.31
C SER A 536 9.09 -5.75 -14.48
N PHE A 537 10.14 -5.34 -15.14
CA PHE A 537 10.68 -3.97 -15.27
C PHE A 537 9.66 -2.86 -15.62
N GLY A 538 8.44 -3.15 -15.99
CA GLY A 538 7.46 -2.15 -16.44
C GLY A 538 6.36 -1.80 -15.45
N ALA A 539 5.97 -2.68 -14.54
CA ALA A 539 4.75 -2.51 -13.74
C ALA A 539 5.01 -2.09 -12.28
N ALA A 540 6.18 -2.37 -11.75
CA ALA A 540 6.47 -2.27 -10.33
C ALA A 540 7.15 -0.98 -9.92
N PHE A 541 7.94 -0.39 -10.81
CA PHE A 541 8.65 0.86 -10.55
C PHE A 541 7.74 2.09 -10.52
N THR A 542 6.44 1.93 -10.72
CA THR A 542 5.50 3.05 -10.74
C THR A 542 4.75 3.27 -9.43
N GLN A 543 4.77 2.30 -8.50
CA GLN A 543 3.99 2.41 -7.27
C GLN A 543 4.85 2.28 -6.01
N LEU A 544 4.86 3.33 -5.19
CA LEU A 544 5.48 3.31 -3.86
C LEU A 544 4.53 2.66 -2.85
N ASN A 545 5.00 1.64 -2.13
CA ASN A 545 4.21 0.94 -1.11
C ASN A 545 3.95 1.82 0.12
N THR A 546 4.92 2.63 0.52
CA THR A 546 4.80 3.57 1.64
C THR A 546 3.83 4.71 1.34
N CYS A 547 3.60 5.00 0.06
CA CYS A 547 2.63 6.01 -0.40
C CYS A 547 1.26 5.41 -0.74
N ARG A 548 0.93 4.17 -0.35
CA ARG A 548 -0.43 3.65 -0.57
C ARG A 548 -1.47 4.57 0.05
N PRO A 549 -2.63 4.78 -0.63
CA PRO A 549 -3.71 5.59 -0.08
C PRO A 549 -4.10 5.11 1.32
N VAL A 550 -4.38 6.04 2.21
CA VAL A 550 -5.03 5.72 3.48
C VAL A 550 -6.46 5.25 3.18
N ALA A 551 -6.95 4.28 3.94
CA ALA A 551 -8.33 3.85 3.79
C ALA A 551 -9.26 5.07 3.91
N PRO A 552 -10.19 5.27 2.96
CA PRO A 552 -11.09 6.40 3.03
C PRO A 552 -11.91 6.34 4.33
N ALA A 553 -12.08 7.50 4.96
CA ALA A 553 -12.93 7.62 6.14
C ALA A 553 -14.36 7.13 5.81
N ASP A 554 -15.07 6.62 6.83
CA ASP A 554 -16.48 6.26 6.67
C ASP A 554 -17.27 7.50 6.21
N PRO A 555 -17.90 7.47 5.04
CA PRO A 555 -18.65 8.62 4.54
C PRO A 555 -19.92 8.92 5.35
N TRP A 556 -20.34 8.00 6.22
CA TRP A 556 -21.56 8.10 7.04
C TRP A 556 -21.26 7.75 8.49
N PRO A 557 -20.45 8.54 9.21
CA PRO A 557 -20.04 8.22 10.59
C PRO A 557 -21.22 8.26 11.56
N GLU A 558 -22.28 9.00 11.23
CA GLU A 558 -23.52 9.05 12.03
C GLU A 558 -24.37 7.78 11.94
N VAL A 559 -24.13 6.95 10.94
CA VAL A 559 -24.79 5.65 10.75
C VAL A 559 -23.96 4.57 11.43
N THR A 560 -24.05 4.45 12.75
CA THR A 560 -23.28 3.46 13.54
C THR A 560 -23.86 2.05 13.40
N ASP A 561 -25.18 1.90 13.55
CA ASP A 561 -25.92 0.68 13.26
C ASP A 561 -26.83 0.90 12.05
N VAL A 562 -26.50 0.23 10.97
CA VAL A 562 -27.18 0.38 9.68
C VAL A 562 -28.66 -0.04 9.77
N ARG A 563 -28.98 -1.11 10.48
CA ARG A 563 -30.38 -1.60 10.60
C ARG A 563 -31.24 -0.66 11.42
N VAL A 564 -30.73 -0.23 12.56
CA VAL A 564 -31.41 0.73 13.44
C VAL A 564 -31.64 2.03 12.71
N TRP A 565 -30.63 2.51 11.98
CA TRP A 565 -30.73 3.75 11.20
C TRP A 565 -31.81 3.65 10.10
N VAL A 566 -31.81 2.57 9.31
CA VAL A 566 -32.84 2.32 8.27
C VAL A 566 -34.23 2.29 8.87
N GLY A 567 -34.41 1.58 9.97
CA GLY A 567 -35.71 1.51 10.67
C GLY A 567 -36.20 2.88 11.12
N ARG A 568 -35.33 3.69 11.72
CA ARG A 568 -35.63 5.05 12.15
C ARG A 568 -36.02 5.95 10.99
N GLU A 569 -35.24 5.95 9.90
CA GLU A 569 -35.51 6.78 8.72
C GLU A 569 -36.83 6.44 8.03
N LEU A 570 -37.13 5.14 7.87
CA LEU A 570 -38.38 4.70 7.26
C LEU A 570 -39.59 5.00 8.13
N ARG A 571 -39.51 4.87 9.46
CA ARG A 571 -40.60 5.26 10.38
C ARG A 571 -40.84 6.77 10.32
N ALA A 572 -39.79 7.57 10.42
CA ALA A 572 -39.92 9.02 10.33
C ALA A 572 -40.51 9.46 8.96
N ALA A 573 -40.19 8.75 7.88
CA ALA A 573 -40.79 9.00 6.57
C ALA A 573 -42.26 8.56 6.51
N ASP A 574 -42.62 7.45 7.15
CA ASP A 574 -44.01 6.96 7.26
C ASP A 574 -44.90 7.97 7.99
N GLU A 575 -44.44 8.46 9.15
CA GLU A 575 -45.12 9.48 9.93
C GLU A 575 -45.33 10.77 9.12
N ARG A 576 -44.25 11.30 8.48
CA ARG A 576 -44.34 12.52 7.63
C ARG A 576 -45.28 12.36 6.44
N SER A 577 -45.47 11.16 5.93
CA SER A 577 -46.27 10.87 4.73
C SER A 577 -47.66 10.34 5.04
N GLY A 578 -48.09 10.35 6.30
CA GLY A 578 -49.42 9.89 6.72
C GLY A 578 -49.64 8.37 6.50
N GLY A 579 -48.64 7.56 6.82
CA GLY A 579 -48.72 6.10 6.74
C GLY A 579 -48.49 5.51 5.33
N ARG A 580 -47.89 6.29 4.40
CA ARG A 580 -47.67 5.85 3.03
C ARG A 580 -46.68 4.66 2.94
N ILE A 581 -45.59 4.69 3.69
CA ILE A 581 -44.61 3.59 3.70
C ILE A 581 -45.29 2.32 4.20
N GLY A 582 -46.01 2.38 5.29
CA GLY A 582 -46.78 1.24 5.85
C GLY A 582 -47.77 0.66 4.83
N ARG A 583 -48.51 1.50 4.08
CA ARG A 583 -49.37 1.04 2.98
C ARG A 583 -48.61 0.34 1.88
N PHE A 584 -47.49 0.91 1.39
CA PHE A 584 -46.66 0.31 0.36
C PHE A 584 -46.07 -1.03 0.80
N VAL A 585 -45.64 -1.13 2.05
CA VAL A 585 -45.22 -2.41 2.67
C VAL A 585 -46.33 -3.44 2.65
N GLY A 586 -47.55 -3.05 3.05
CA GLY A 586 -48.70 -3.94 3.08
C GLY A 586 -49.18 -4.41 1.70
N GLU A 587 -49.13 -3.54 0.69
CA GLU A 587 -49.68 -3.80 -0.64
C GLU A 587 -48.67 -4.44 -1.62
N LYS A 588 -47.35 -4.18 -1.44
CA LYS A 588 -46.35 -4.42 -2.48
C LYS A 588 -45.28 -5.43 -2.15
N LEU A 589 -45.09 -5.77 -0.87
CA LEU A 589 -44.09 -6.72 -0.41
C LEU A 589 -44.69 -8.09 -0.08
N GLY A 590 -43.91 -9.14 -0.30
CA GLY A 590 -44.23 -10.50 0.16
C GLY A 590 -44.17 -10.65 1.67
N GLU A 591 -44.66 -11.76 2.20
CA GLU A 591 -44.77 -12.00 3.67
C GLU A 591 -43.38 -12.08 4.33
N GLU A 592 -42.42 -12.72 3.70
CA GLU A 592 -41.07 -12.81 4.17
C GLU A 592 -40.39 -11.42 4.23
N GLU A 593 -40.50 -10.63 3.17
CA GLU A 593 -39.94 -9.28 3.06
C GLU A 593 -40.56 -8.35 4.13
N ARG A 594 -41.90 -8.47 4.37
CA ARG A 594 -42.60 -7.74 5.45
C ARG A 594 -42.04 -8.13 6.82
N GLY A 595 -41.76 -9.43 7.02
CA GLY A 595 -41.17 -9.93 8.25
C GLY A 595 -39.79 -9.31 8.53
N VAL A 596 -38.92 -9.31 7.55
CA VAL A 596 -37.59 -8.70 7.65
C VAL A 596 -37.68 -7.18 7.92
N LEU A 597 -38.52 -6.49 7.18
CA LEU A 597 -38.68 -5.02 7.34
C LEU A 597 -39.27 -4.65 8.70
N ARG A 598 -40.27 -5.42 9.22
CA ARG A 598 -40.79 -5.24 10.57
C ARG A 598 -39.71 -5.45 11.63
N GLY A 599 -38.84 -6.45 11.45
CA GLY A 599 -37.69 -6.67 12.33
C GLY A 599 -36.75 -5.49 12.35
N VAL A 600 -36.44 -4.92 11.19
CA VAL A 600 -35.61 -3.70 11.05
C VAL A 600 -36.27 -2.48 11.66
N MET A 601 -37.57 -2.28 11.41
CA MET A 601 -38.34 -1.16 11.99
C MET A 601 -38.60 -1.34 13.48
N GLY A 602 -38.67 -2.57 14.00
CA GLY A 602 -38.86 -2.86 15.44
C GLY A 602 -37.57 -2.77 16.26
N ALA A 603 -36.41 -2.93 15.63
CA ALA A 603 -35.10 -2.82 16.27
C ALA A 603 -34.66 -1.35 16.51
N ALA A 604 -35.34 -0.41 15.92
CA ALA A 604 -35.10 1.01 16.06
C ALA A 604 -36.07 1.59 17.10
#